data_5820f6b7dafbcbf9c1d74e4d067d7a81
#
_entry.id   5820f6b7dafbcbf9c1d74e4d067d7a81
#
_cell.length_a   1.000
_cell.length_b   1.000
_cell.length_c   1.000
_cell.angle_alpha   90.00
_cell.angle_beta   90.00
_cell.angle_gamma   90.00
#
_symmetry.space_group_name_H-M   'P 1'
#
loop_
_entity.id
_entity.type
_entity.pdbx_description
1 polymer ?
#
loop_
_entity_poly.entity_id
_entity_poly.type
_entity_poly.pdbx_seq_one_letter_code
_entity_poly.pdbx_strand_id
1 'polypeptide(L)'
;AYDVALLEAKGLPPEVWPAPRHDDTLRRYRRLCVAERAFAQSVVSKLAARPRAAAKTRAGVQPRPSASVVFCIDVRSEILRRHLESALPAVETYGFAGFFGLPLEARDADGEATPLCPALLRPAHAVVVEPGPKSSAAVAGKLLSALRKAAAASFTYVETLGLAAVYPMLRAASGHEAHGPGCAHAHEHHDVSLEALRPEVRVSLARGIVKNLGLPRDPGRLLVLTGHDSTTTNNPQAAALACGACGGHGGGLSARVAARLLNDAEVRRALAAHGQGLADDCVAVAAVHDTATDLVRLLDRGLVPPSHQGDLHALEQAFAAAGARARAERAPHLPGLTERDRSDAAALERCLTRRSADWAELRPEWGLAGNAGFLVAPRERSRGANLEGRVFLHSYEAARDPDGAVLELILTAPVVVGSWINLQYYASTVAPDAFGSGTKTLHNIVAGVGVLLGNEGDLAQGLSLQSVHDGEKPRHEPLRLQVFVEAPRARIEGIVARHAVLQQLLDHEWITLYVLEDDGARATRYTPAA
;
A
#
# COMPACT_ATOMS: atom_id res chain seq x y z
N ALA A 1 -23.08 -16.13 -12.29
CA ALA A 1 -21.82 -16.48 -13.02
C ALA A 1 -20.61 -16.46 -12.07
N TYR A 2 -20.51 -15.47 -11.17
CA TYR A 2 -19.40 -15.33 -10.21
C TYR A 2 -19.32 -16.51 -9.23
N ASP A 3 -20.43 -16.84 -8.60
CA ASP A 3 -20.53 -17.96 -7.65
C ASP A 3 -20.18 -19.31 -8.33
N VAL A 4 -20.54 -19.46 -9.60
CA VAL A 4 -20.27 -20.67 -10.38
C VAL A 4 -18.78 -20.84 -10.67
N ALA A 5 -18.12 -19.82 -11.25
CA ALA A 5 -16.70 -19.88 -11.57
C ALA A 5 -15.81 -20.11 -10.34
N LEU A 6 -16.27 -19.64 -9.18
CA LEU A 6 -15.55 -19.78 -7.92
C LEU A 6 -15.72 -21.16 -7.28
N LEU A 7 -16.92 -21.75 -7.40
CA LEU A 7 -17.20 -23.11 -6.96
C LEU A 7 -16.47 -24.12 -7.87
N GLU A 8 -16.38 -23.83 -9.17
CA GLU A 8 -15.52 -24.58 -10.11
C GLU A 8 -14.04 -24.51 -9.71
N ALA A 9 -13.54 -23.29 -9.38
CA ALA A 9 -12.16 -23.11 -8.94
C ALA A 9 -11.84 -23.84 -7.62
N LYS A 10 -12.85 -24.09 -6.76
CA LYS A 10 -12.73 -24.91 -5.55
C LYS A 10 -12.89 -26.40 -5.81
N GLY A 11 -13.09 -26.82 -7.05
CA GLY A 11 -13.27 -28.22 -7.41
C GLY A 11 -14.53 -28.87 -6.84
N LEU A 12 -15.54 -28.06 -6.47
CA LEU A 12 -16.82 -28.58 -5.96
C LEU A 12 -17.66 -29.10 -7.11
N PRO A 13 -18.26 -30.30 -7.01
CA PRO A 13 -19.07 -30.87 -8.08
C PRO A 13 -20.34 -30.04 -8.28
N PRO A 14 -20.85 -29.91 -9.52
CA PRO A 14 -22.02 -29.09 -9.86
C PRO A 14 -23.29 -29.39 -9.06
N GLU A 15 -23.45 -30.61 -8.57
CA GLU A 15 -24.62 -31.03 -7.81
C GLU A 15 -24.71 -30.37 -6.41
N VAL A 16 -23.58 -29.84 -5.91
CA VAL A 16 -23.50 -29.16 -4.59
C VAL A 16 -23.75 -27.66 -4.72
N TRP A 17 -23.82 -27.15 -5.96
CA TRP A 17 -24.00 -25.72 -6.17
C TRP A 17 -25.45 -25.32 -5.92
N PRO A 18 -25.71 -24.32 -5.06
CA PRO A 18 -27.06 -23.83 -4.90
C PRO A 18 -27.54 -23.27 -6.25
N ALA A 19 -28.66 -23.75 -6.75
CA ALA A 19 -29.25 -23.22 -7.97
C ALA A 19 -29.49 -21.73 -7.81
N PRO A 20 -28.82 -20.84 -8.57
CA PRO A 20 -29.03 -19.42 -8.46
C PRO A 20 -30.48 -19.12 -8.83
N ARG A 21 -31.22 -18.43 -7.95
CA ARG A 21 -32.49 -17.82 -8.35
C ARG A 21 -32.18 -16.74 -9.37
N HIS A 22 -32.30 -17.05 -10.62
CA HIS A 22 -31.86 -16.22 -11.75
C HIS A 22 -32.29 -14.74 -11.63
N ASP A 23 -33.55 -14.50 -11.21
CA ASP A 23 -34.09 -13.15 -11.03
C ASP A 23 -33.42 -12.36 -9.90
N ASP A 24 -33.00 -13.02 -8.81
CA ASP A 24 -32.33 -12.34 -7.70
C ASP A 24 -30.89 -12.00 -8.06
N THR A 25 -30.18 -12.89 -8.74
CA THR A 25 -28.83 -12.65 -9.25
C THR A 25 -28.80 -11.48 -10.23
N LEU A 26 -29.74 -11.43 -11.18
CA LEU A 26 -29.87 -10.31 -12.12
C LEU A 26 -30.19 -8.98 -11.42
N ARG A 27 -31.03 -8.99 -10.40
CA ARG A 27 -31.32 -7.79 -9.60
C ARG A 27 -30.10 -7.29 -8.86
N ARG A 28 -29.35 -8.18 -8.21
CA ARG A 28 -28.12 -7.83 -7.50
C ARG A 28 -27.07 -7.29 -8.45
N TYR A 29 -26.87 -7.94 -9.59
CA TYR A 29 -25.96 -7.48 -10.63
C TYR A 29 -26.32 -6.09 -11.16
N ARG A 30 -27.61 -5.81 -11.45
CA ARG A 30 -28.06 -4.48 -11.87
C ARG A 30 -27.80 -3.41 -10.81
N ARG A 31 -28.05 -3.71 -9.54
CA ARG A 31 -27.73 -2.79 -8.41
C ARG A 31 -26.24 -2.50 -8.34
N LEU A 32 -25.40 -3.52 -8.45
CA LEU A 32 -23.95 -3.37 -8.49
C LEU A 32 -23.53 -2.45 -9.64
N CYS A 33 -23.99 -2.70 -10.86
CA CYS A 33 -23.65 -1.86 -12.02
C CYS A 33 -24.13 -0.39 -11.87
N VAL A 34 -25.24 -0.15 -11.17
CA VAL A 34 -25.70 1.22 -10.87
C VAL A 34 -24.76 1.89 -9.86
N ALA A 35 -24.39 1.21 -8.79
CA ALA A 35 -23.48 1.73 -7.77
C ALA A 35 -22.08 2.01 -8.35
N GLU A 36 -21.53 1.09 -9.16
CA GLU A 36 -20.26 1.27 -9.84
C GLU A 36 -20.26 2.48 -10.78
N ARG A 37 -21.33 2.67 -11.55
CA ARG A 37 -21.48 3.86 -12.41
C ARG A 37 -21.58 5.15 -11.60
N ALA A 38 -22.32 5.15 -10.51
CA ALA A 38 -22.42 6.32 -9.64
C ALA A 38 -21.06 6.67 -9.03
N PHE A 39 -20.28 5.68 -8.57
CA PHE A 39 -18.92 5.88 -8.09
C PHE A 39 -18.02 6.45 -9.19
N ALA A 40 -18.01 5.85 -10.39
CA ALA A 40 -17.20 6.32 -11.51
C ALA A 40 -17.56 7.76 -11.90
N GLN A 41 -18.84 8.11 -11.97
CA GLN A 41 -19.30 9.48 -12.23
C GLN A 41 -18.82 10.45 -11.14
N SER A 42 -18.90 10.06 -9.87
CA SER A 42 -18.39 10.87 -8.76
C SER A 42 -16.89 11.14 -8.90
N VAL A 43 -16.08 10.12 -9.21
CA VAL A 43 -14.63 10.30 -9.44
C VAL A 43 -14.41 11.25 -10.61
N VAL A 44 -15.01 11.01 -11.77
CA VAL A 44 -14.84 11.87 -12.97
C VAL A 44 -15.26 13.31 -12.68
N SER A 45 -16.36 13.52 -11.98
CA SER A 45 -16.82 14.87 -11.60
C SER A 45 -15.81 15.59 -10.71
N LYS A 46 -15.21 14.88 -9.75
CA LYS A 46 -14.16 15.42 -8.86
C LYS A 46 -12.88 15.77 -9.64
N LEU A 47 -12.53 14.99 -10.66
CA LEU A 47 -11.38 15.27 -11.53
C LEU A 47 -11.67 16.46 -12.47
N ALA A 48 -12.89 16.51 -13.07
CA ALA A 48 -13.32 17.57 -14.01
C ALA A 48 -13.51 18.95 -13.35
N ALA A 49 -13.90 18.98 -12.06
CA ALA A 49 -14.12 20.23 -11.32
C ALA A 49 -12.84 21.04 -11.10
N ARG A 50 -11.70 20.56 -11.57
CA ARG A 50 -10.41 21.23 -11.39
C ARG A 50 -10.11 22.14 -12.56
N PRO A 51 -9.82 23.45 -12.31
CA PRO A 51 -9.48 24.36 -13.37
C PRO A 51 -8.17 23.95 -14.06
N ARG A 52 -8.15 24.05 -15.38
CA ARG A 52 -6.98 23.92 -16.26
C ARG A 52 -5.83 24.92 -15.94
N ALA A 53 -5.72 25.42 -14.71
CA ALA A 53 -4.70 26.41 -14.34
C ALA A 53 -3.26 25.94 -14.67
N ALA A 54 -3.04 24.63 -14.67
CA ALA A 54 -1.73 24.04 -14.95
C ALA A 54 -1.40 23.92 -16.47
N ALA A 55 -2.37 23.86 -17.36
CA ALA A 55 -2.07 23.75 -18.80
C ALA A 55 -1.48 25.04 -19.39
N LYS A 56 -1.79 26.19 -18.82
CA LYS A 56 -1.23 27.49 -19.26
C LYS A 56 0.19 27.74 -18.74
N THR A 57 0.61 27.08 -17.66
CA THR A 57 1.96 27.23 -17.10
C THR A 57 2.98 26.31 -17.80
N ARG A 58 2.56 25.39 -18.66
CA ARG A 58 3.46 24.50 -19.41
C ARG A 58 4.35 25.20 -20.45
N ALA A 59 4.06 26.44 -20.80
CA ALA A 59 4.92 27.26 -21.65
C ALA A 59 5.98 28.08 -20.87
N GLY A 60 5.89 28.10 -19.54
CA GLY A 60 6.87 28.74 -18.65
C GLY A 60 7.61 27.70 -17.83
N VAL A 61 8.86 27.97 -17.48
CA VAL A 61 9.68 27.17 -16.58
C VAL A 61 8.89 26.98 -15.28
N GLN A 62 8.44 25.76 -15.00
CA GLN A 62 7.81 25.47 -13.71
C GLN A 62 8.82 25.75 -12.60
N PRO A 63 8.41 26.42 -11.50
CA PRO A 63 9.31 26.62 -10.38
C PRO A 63 9.74 25.25 -9.85
N ARG A 64 11.02 25.15 -9.54
CA ARG A 64 11.61 23.95 -8.94
C ARG A 64 10.81 23.57 -7.67
N PRO A 65 10.35 22.32 -7.51
CA PRO A 65 9.67 21.93 -6.27
C PRO A 65 10.65 21.99 -5.09
N SER A 66 10.14 22.32 -3.90
CA SER A 66 10.94 22.28 -2.68
C SER A 66 11.37 20.86 -2.33
N ALA A 67 10.50 19.90 -2.58
CA ALA A 67 10.75 18.48 -2.47
C ALA A 67 9.82 17.68 -3.39
N SER A 68 10.27 16.52 -3.83
CA SER A 68 9.43 15.49 -4.45
C SER A 68 9.24 14.34 -3.48
N VAL A 69 7.99 13.92 -3.25
CA VAL A 69 7.67 12.85 -2.32
C VAL A 69 6.94 11.73 -3.06
N VAL A 70 7.54 10.56 -3.11
CA VAL A 70 6.96 9.36 -3.71
C VAL A 70 6.24 8.57 -2.63
N PHE A 71 4.96 8.30 -2.81
CA PHE A 71 4.14 7.48 -1.92
C PHE A 71 3.76 6.16 -2.59
N CYS A 72 3.43 5.15 -1.78
CA CYS A 72 2.74 3.99 -2.30
C CYS A 72 1.40 4.40 -2.94
N ILE A 73 0.96 3.65 -3.95
CA ILE A 73 -0.35 3.83 -4.60
C ILE A 73 -1.53 3.55 -3.68
N ASP A 74 -1.31 2.98 -2.51
CA ASP A 74 -2.31 2.59 -1.53
C ASP A 74 -3.31 3.71 -1.24
N VAL A 75 -4.59 3.35 -1.13
CA VAL A 75 -5.69 4.31 -0.92
C VAL A 75 -5.53 5.14 0.37
N ARG A 76 -4.84 4.60 1.39
CA ARG A 76 -4.55 5.31 2.64
C ARG A 76 -3.57 6.46 2.42
N SER A 77 -2.65 6.31 1.47
CA SER A 77 -1.71 7.37 1.09
C SER A 77 -2.39 8.55 0.39
N GLU A 78 -3.56 8.36 -0.24
CA GLU A 78 -4.30 9.45 -0.92
C GLU A 78 -4.61 10.60 0.04
N ILE A 79 -5.14 10.28 1.21
CA ILE A 79 -5.53 11.27 2.22
C ILE A 79 -4.31 12.07 2.70
N LEU A 80 -3.24 11.36 3.05
CA LEU A 80 -2.00 11.99 3.52
C LEU A 80 -1.37 12.88 2.44
N ARG A 81 -1.30 12.42 1.17
CA ARG A 81 -0.77 13.19 0.03
C ARG A 81 -1.51 14.50 -0.16
N ARG A 82 -2.84 14.46 -0.13
CA ARG A 82 -3.70 15.63 -0.31
C ARG A 82 -3.47 16.67 0.79
N HIS A 83 -3.34 16.22 2.05
CA HIS A 83 -3.04 17.11 3.16
C HIS A 83 -1.61 17.64 3.15
N LEU A 84 -0.62 16.84 2.72
CA LEU A 84 0.76 17.28 2.54
C LEU A 84 0.86 18.41 1.50
N GLU A 85 0.23 18.22 0.35
CA GLU A 85 0.19 19.22 -0.72
C GLU A 85 -0.52 20.51 -0.30
N SER A 86 -1.47 20.41 0.63
CA SER A 86 -2.12 21.59 1.23
C SER A 86 -1.22 22.27 2.27
N ALA A 87 -0.42 21.50 3.03
CA ALA A 87 0.48 22.04 4.05
C ALA A 87 1.75 22.66 3.44
N LEU A 88 2.25 22.08 2.34
CA LEU A 88 3.44 22.55 1.62
C LEU A 88 3.14 22.60 0.11
N PRO A 89 2.55 23.69 -0.41
CA PRO A 89 2.12 23.77 -1.81
C PRO A 89 3.25 23.59 -2.85
N ALA A 90 4.49 23.90 -2.45
CA ALA A 90 5.68 23.73 -3.29
C ALA A 90 6.17 22.28 -3.36
N VAL A 91 5.53 21.32 -2.66
CA VAL A 91 5.86 19.90 -2.78
C VAL A 91 5.19 19.29 -4.00
N GLU A 92 5.92 18.42 -4.69
CA GLU A 92 5.36 17.53 -5.70
C GLU A 92 5.18 16.13 -5.10
N THR A 93 4.07 15.44 -5.40
CA THR A 93 3.86 14.07 -4.94
C THR A 93 3.66 13.11 -6.10
N TYR A 94 4.26 11.93 -5.97
CA TYR A 94 4.16 10.84 -6.94
C TYR A 94 3.52 9.62 -6.29
N GLY A 95 2.76 8.85 -7.05
CA GLY A 95 2.24 7.55 -6.63
C GLY A 95 2.94 6.43 -7.39
N PHE A 96 3.49 5.49 -6.67
CA PHE A 96 4.18 4.34 -7.23
C PHE A 96 4.00 3.11 -6.33
N ALA A 97 4.25 1.91 -6.84
CA ALA A 97 4.20 0.72 -6.00
C ALA A 97 5.23 0.81 -4.85
N GLY A 98 4.84 0.45 -3.62
CA GLY A 98 5.63 0.68 -2.41
C GLY A 98 6.97 -0.05 -2.34
N PHE A 99 7.22 -1.03 -3.22
CA PHE A 99 8.53 -1.66 -3.38
C PHE A 99 9.42 -0.94 -4.42
N PHE A 100 8.98 0.19 -4.97
CA PHE A 100 9.70 1.04 -5.93
C PHE A 100 10.19 0.32 -7.19
N GLY A 101 9.48 -0.75 -7.60
CA GLY A 101 9.87 -1.55 -8.77
C GLY A 101 11.13 -2.40 -8.57
N LEU A 102 11.54 -2.61 -7.31
CA LEU A 102 12.73 -3.37 -6.95
C LEU A 102 12.39 -4.84 -6.66
N PRO A 103 12.68 -5.80 -7.57
CA PRO A 103 12.41 -7.23 -7.35
C PRO A 103 13.51 -7.82 -6.45
N LEU A 104 13.49 -7.46 -5.18
CA LEU A 104 14.52 -7.81 -4.20
C LEU A 104 13.98 -8.75 -3.12
N GLU A 105 14.90 -9.49 -2.51
CA GLU A 105 14.73 -10.10 -1.19
C GLU A 105 15.73 -9.49 -0.19
N ALA A 106 15.33 -9.40 1.05
CA ALA A 106 16.19 -9.05 2.16
C ALA A 106 16.72 -10.33 2.80
N ARG A 107 18.03 -10.42 3.03
CA ARG A 107 18.67 -11.52 3.77
C ARG A 107 19.20 -10.99 5.09
N ASP A 108 18.78 -11.60 6.17
CA ASP A 108 19.31 -11.27 7.48
C ASP A 108 20.65 -12.00 7.75
N ALA A 109 21.26 -11.72 8.93
CA ALA A 109 22.52 -12.33 9.34
C ALA A 109 22.42 -13.86 9.54
N ASP A 110 21.23 -14.39 9.74
CA ASP A 110 20.96 -15.81 9.92
C ASP A 110 20.70 -16.50 8.55
N GLY A 111 20.69 -15.73 7.44
CA GLY A 111 20.46 -16.19 6.07
C GLY A 111 18.99 -16.37 5.72
N GLU A 112 18.07 -15.97 6.60
CA GLU A 112 16.63 -16.00 6.30
C GLU A 112 16.31 -14.96 5.23
N ALA A 113 15.64 -15.38 4.16
CA ALA A 113 15.28 -14.53 3.04
C ALA A 113 13.82 -14.09 3.12
N THR A 114 13.59 -12.77 3.06
CA THR A 114 12.26 -12.16 3.04
C THR A 114 12.06 -11.42 1.73
N PRO A 115 11.11 -11.84 0.86
CA PRO A 115 10.78 -11.10 -0.36
C PRO A 115 10.27 -9.69 -0.04
N LEU A 116 10.78 -8.68 -0.77
CA LEU A 116 10.36 -7.28 -0.64
C LEU A 116 9.44 -6.82 -1.78
N CYS A 117 9.05 -7.73 -2.66
CA CYS A 117 8.19 -7.47 -3.81
C CYS A 117 6.92 -8.34 -3.74
N PRO A 118 5.85 -7.99 -4.48
CA PRO A 118 4.62 -8.76 -4.48
C PRO A 118 4.83 -10.18 -5.03
N ALA A 119 3.96 -11.11 -4.64
CA ALA A 119 4.02 -12.51 -5.08
C ALA A 119 3.95 -12.72 -6.60
N LEU A 120 3.47 -11.70 -7.34
CA LEU A 120 3.47 -11.67 -8.80
C LEU A 120 4.90 -11.65 -9.39
N LEU A 121 5.85 -11.11 -8.62
CA LEU A 121 7.26 -10.99 -9.00
C LEU A 121 8.10 -11.96 -8.17
N ARG A 122 9.08 -12.59 -8.83
CA ARG A 122 10.11 -13.34 -8.11
C ARG A 122 11.28 -12.40 -7.81
N PRO A 123 11.81 -12.40 -6.57
CA PRO A 123 13.04 -11.66 -6.28
C PRO A 123 14.16 -12.09 -7.24
N ALA A 124 14.75 -11.12 -7.93
CA ALA A 124 15.84 -11.36 -8.87
C ALA A 124 17.22 -11.15 -8.22
N HIS A 125 17.26 -10.39 -7.12
CA HIS A 125 18.47 -10.02 -6.42
C HIS A 125 18.23 -9.98 -4.92
N ALA A 126 19.30 -10.11 -4.13
CA ALA A 126 19.27 -10.03 -2.68
C ALA A 126 20.04 -8.80 -2.18
N VAL A 127 19.56 -8.21 -1.10
CA VAL A 127 20.29 -7.22 -0.28
C VAL A 127 20.51 -7.79 1.11
N VAL A 128 21.63 -7.42 1.74
CA VAL A 128 21.94 -7.86 3.09
C VAL A 128 21.43 -6.80 4.07
N VAL A 129 20.68 -7.27 5.05
CA VAL A 129 20.22 -6.44 6.17
C VAL A 129 21.19 -6.64 7.32
N GLU A 130 21.91 -5.58 7.66
CA GLU A 130 22.84 -5.62 8.78
C GLU A 130 22.06 -5.65 10.09
N PRO A 131 22.37 -6.60 10.99
CA PRO A 131 21.70 -6.64 12.28
C PRO A 131 22.03 -5.36 13.06
N GLY A 132 20.99 -4.69 13.53
CA GLY A 132 21.16 -3.66 14.53
C GLY A 132 21.88 -4.21 15.77
N PRO A 133 22.33 -3.35 16.71
CA PRO A 133 23.05 -3.80 17.88
C PRO A 133 22.29 -4.92 18.59
N LYS A 134 22.91 -6.11 18.64
CA LYS A 134 22.30 -7.30 19.27
C LYS A 134 22.15 -7.03 20.77
N SER A 135 20.94 -6.69 21.21
CA SER A 135 20.66 -6.73 22.64
C SER A 135 20.48 -8.18 23.08
N SER A 136 20.97 -8.54 24.25
CA SER A 136 20.74 -9.86 24.86
C SER A 136 19.24 -10.19 24.95
N ALA A 137 18.40 -9.18 25.13
CA ALA A 137 16.95 -9.27 25.11
C ALA A 137 16.38 -9.69 23.75
N ALA A 138 16.96 -9.23 22.63
CA ALA A 138 16.51 -9.62 21.29
C ALA A 138 16.86 -11.09 20.99
N VAL A 139 18.04 -11.55 21.41
CA VAL A 139 18.45 -12.96 21.27
C VAL A 139 17.56 -13.88 22.12
N ALA A 140 17.30 -13.49 23.37
CA ALA A 140 16.38 -14.23 24.25
C ALA A 140 14.97 -14.27 23.69
N GLY A 141 14.49 -13.16 23.12
CA GLY A 141 13.19 -13.08 22.46
C GLY A 141 13.04 -14.02 21.26
N LYS A 142 14.07 -14.10 20.40
CA LYS A 142 14.11 -15.06 19.27
C LYS A 142 14.06 -16.51 19.77
N LEU A 143 14.87 -16.84 20.79
CA LEU A 143 14.89 -18.20 21.37
C LEU A 143 13.55 -18.57 21.98
N LEU A 144 12.94 -17.69 22.77
CA LEU A 144 11.61 -17.89 23.36
C LEU A 144 10.54 -18.04 22.29
N SER A 145 10.62 -17.26 21.21
CA SER A 145 9.71 -17.38 20.05
C SER A 145 9.88 -18.73 19.35
N ALA A 146 11.10 -19.21 19.16
CA ALA A 146 11.37 -20.51 18.57
C ALA A 146 10.84 -21.66 19.45
N LEU A 147 11.06 -21.60 20.76
CA LEU A 147 10.50 -22.58 21.72
C LEU A 147 8.98 -22.60 21.70
N ARG A 148 8.35 -21.43 21.66
CA ARG A 148 6.88 -21.32 21.61
C ARG A 148 6.27 -21.90 20.33
N LYS A 149 6.99 -21.78 19.19
CA LYS A 149 6.54 -22.28 17.89
C LYS A 149 6.88 -23.76 17.65
N ALA A 150 7.79 -24.33 18.40
CA ALA A 150 8.21 -25.72 18.25
C ALA A 150 7.15 -26.67 18.82
N ALA A 151 6.63 -27.57 17.98
CA ALA A 151 5.56 -28.50 18.36
C ALA A 151 5.89 -29.36 19.59
N ALA A 152 7.15 -29.78 19.74
CA ALA A 152 7.62 -30.58 20.88
C ALA A 152 7.89 -29.78 22.17
N ALA A 153 8.10 -28.46 22.05
CA ALA A 153 8.48 -27.62 23.19
C ALA A 153 7.31 -26.72 23.69
N SER A 154 6.22 -26.63 22.96
CA SER A 154 5.09 -25.75 23.30
C SER A 154 4.47 -26.06 24.67
N PHE A 155 4.27 -27.33 25.01
CA PHE A 155 3.78 -27.70 26.32
C PHE A 155 4.76 -27.35 27.45
N THR A 156 6.02 -27.70 27.30
CA THR A 156 7.07 -27.36 28.28
C THR A 156 7.19 -25.84 28.45
N TYR A 157 7.06 -25.08 27.36
CA TYR A 157 7.04 -23.60 27.39
C TYR A 157 5.88 -23.08 28.25
N VAL A 158 4.67 -23.59 28.03
CA VAL A 158 3.49 -23.15 28.77
C VAL A 158 3.61 -23.53 30.26
N GLU A 159 4.04 -24.74 30.59
CA GLU A 159 4.16 -25.21 31.96
C GLU A 159 5.27 -24.49 32.75
N THR A 160 6.38 -24.17 32.11
CA THR A 160 7.53 -23.56 32.79
C THR A 160 7.49 -22.03 32.77
N LEU A 161 7.03 -21.43 31.70
CA LEU A 161 7.09 -19.98 31.46
C LEU A 161 5.71 -19.33 31.30
N GLY A 162 4.61 -20.12 31.35
CA GLY A 162 3.27 -19.59 31.12
C GLY A 162 2.86 -18.51 32.13
N LEU A 163 3.23 -18.66 33.41
CA LEU A 163 2.99 -17.61 34.40
C LEU A 163 3.79 -16.33 34.15
N ALA A 164 4.98 -16.42 33.58
CA ALA A 164 5.76 -15.26 33.19
C ALA A 164 5.12 -14.48 32.01
N ALA A 165 4.25 -15.11 31.22
CA ALA A 165 3.52 -14.46 30.16
C ALA A 165 2.42 -13.51 30.65
N VAL A 166 2.01 -13.59 31.91
CA VAL A 166 1.01 -12.70 32.52
C VAL A 166 1.49 -11.25 32.52
N TYR A 167 2.77 -11.00 32.82
CA TYR A 167 3.33 -9.66 32.83
C TYR A 167 3.36 -9.00 31.43
N PRO A 168 3.91 -9.64 30.37
CA PRO A 168 3.77 -9.12 29.01
C PRO A 168 2.31 -8.93 28.56
N MET A 169 1.41 -9.86 28.92
CA MET A 169 -0.03 -9.73 28.59
C MET A 169 -0.64 -8.50 29.24
N LEU A 170 -0.37 -8.24 30.53
CA LEU A 170 -0.86 -7.05 31.24
C LEU A 170 -0.26 -5.77 30.64
N ARG A 171 1.01 -5.79 30.27
CA ARG A 171 1.65 -4.66 29.58
C ARG A 171 1.02 -4.41 28.21
N ALA A 172 0.82 -5.44 27.41
CA ALA A 172 0.16 -5.33 26.10
C ALA A 172 -1.28 -4.82 26.23
N ALA A 173 -2.04 -5.34 27.20
CA ALA A 173 -3.41 -4.90 27.48
C ALA A 173 -3.48 -3.44 27.98
N SER A 174 -2.43 -2.94 28.63
CA SER A 174 -2.34 -1.54 29.08
C SER A 174 -1.80 -0.58 28.00
N GLY A 175 -1.53 -1.06 26.81
CA GLY A 175 -1.00 -0.26 25.70
C GLY A 175 0.44 0.23 25.88
N HIS A 176 1.21 -0.38 26.81
CA HIS A 176 2.60 -0.02 27.09
C HIS A 176 3.62 -0.70 26.16
N GLU A 177 3.18 -1.66 25.36
CA GLU A 177 4.03 -2.30 24.34
C GLU A 177 3.70 -1.78 22.94
N ALA A 178 4.26 -0.64 22.59
CA ALA A 178 4.20 -0.14 21.22
C ALA A 178 5.02 -0.99 20.22
N HIS A 179 5.79 -1.99 20.68
CA HIS A 179 6.79 -2.68 19.85
C HIS A 179 6.97 -4.14 20.31
N GLY A 180 5.97 -4.98 20.07
CA GLY A 180 6.16 -6.44 20.20
C GLY A 180 7.08 -6.99 19.08
N PRO A 181 7.76 -8.14 19.28
CA PRO A 181 8.66 -8.74 18.28
C PRO A 181 8.01 -9.17 16.95
N GLY A 182 6.75 -8.86 16.74
CA GLY A 182 6.01 -9.08 15.49
C GLY A 182 5.52 -7.78 14.84
N CYS A 183 5.83 -6.62 15.42
CA CYS A 183 5.48 -5.35 14.80
C CYS A 183 6.41 -5.09 13.60
N ALA A 184 5.85 -4.60 12.53
CA ALA A 184 6.50 -4.24 11.27
C ALA A 184 7.74 -3.33 11.39
N HIS A 185 7.93 -2.69 12.54
CA HIS A 185 9.08 -1.86 12.87
C HIS A 185 10.39 -2.60 13.15
N ALA A 186 10.39 -3.92 13.25
CA ALA A 186 11.61 -4.68 13.54
C ALA A 186 12.72 -4.44 12.52
N HIS A 187 12.36 -4.11 11.27
CA HIS A 187 13.30 -3.85 10.19
C HIS A 187 13.75 -2.39 10.06
N GLU A 188 13.15 -1.46 10.79
CA GLU A 188 13.45 -0.02 10.66
C GLU A 188 14.80 0.38 11.26
N HIS A 189 15.32 -0.41 12.20
CA HIS A 189 16.62 -0.17 12.84
C HIS A 189 17.77 -0.91 12.16
N HIS A 190 17.49 -1.68 11.10
CA HIS A 190 18.50 -2.44 10.39
C HIS A 190 19.08 -1.62 9.25
N ASP A 191 20.38 -1.56 9.17
CA ASP A 191 21.07 -0.98 8.02
C ASP A 191 20.99 -1.94 6.83
N VAL A 192 21.13 -1.41 5.60
CA VAL A 192 21.04 -2.20 4.38
C VAL A 192 22.32 -2.01 3.58
N SER A 193 23.04 -3.09 3.30
CA SER A 193 24.20 -3.06 2.43
C SER A 193 23.80 -3.33 0.96
N LEU A 194 24.33 -2.51 0.05
CA LEU A 194 24.21 -2.73 -1.39
C LEU A 194 25.39 -3.55 -1.97
N GLU A 195 26.35 -3.97 -1.16
CA GLU A 195 27.56 -4.65 -1.63
C GLU A 195 27.26 -5.96 -2.35
N ALA A 196 26.21 -6.66 -1.96
CA ALA A 196 25.75 -7.88 -2.63
C ALA A 196 25.24 -7.63 -4.07
N LEU A 197 24.91 -6.39 -4.43
CA LEU A 197 24.47 -6.01 -5.77
C LEU A 197 25.67 -5.59 -6.63
N ARG A 198 25.86 -6.26 -7.76
CA ARG A 198 26.88 -5.86 -8.74
C ARG A 198 26.60 -4.46 -9.30
N PRO A 199 27.63 -3.68 -9.66
CA PRO A 199 27.46 -2.29 -10.15
C PRO A 199 26.42 -2.16 -11.29
N GLU A 200 26.43 -3.06 -12.26
CA GLU A 200 25.50 -3.04 -13.41
C GLU A 200 24.04 -3.24 -12.96
N VAL A 201 23.85 -4.08 -11.94
CA VAL A 201 22.53 -4.32 -11.35
C VAL A 201 22.04 -3.06 -10.62
N ARG A 202 22.92 -2.40 -9.82
CA ARG A 202 22.57 -1.14 -9.14
C ARG A 202 22.11 -0.07 -10.15
N VAL A 203 22.86 0.10 -11.24
CA VAL A 203 22.53 1.03 -12.32
C VAL A 203 21.19 0.65 -12.97
N SER A 204 20.98 -0.61 -13.30
CA SER A 204 19.75 -1.09 -13.92
C SER A 204 18.53 -0.83 -13.03
N LEU A 205 18.61 -1.14 -11.74
CA LEU A 205 17.54 -0.89 -10.77
C LEU A 205 17.24 0.61 -10.63
N ALA A 206 18.27 1.44 -10.49
CA ALA A 206 18.08 2.90 -10.39
C ALA A 206 17.46 3.50 -11.66
N ARG A 207 17.88 3.04 -12.85
CA ARG A 207 17.25 3.43 -14.12
C ARG A 207 15.79 3.05 -14.18
N GLY A 208 15.45 1.85 -13.68
CA GLY A 208 14.06 1.40 -13.55
C GLY A 208 13.24 2.34 -12.66
N ILE A 209 13.76 2.72 -11.49
CA ILE A 209 13.10 3.67 -10.59
C ILE A 209 12.82 5.00 -11.31
N VAL A 210 13.84 5.62 -11.90
CA VAL A 210 13.70 6.94 -12.54
C VAL A 210 12.74 6.88 -13.73
N LYS A 211 12.85 5.87 -14.60
CA LYS A 211 11.98 5.69 -15.78
C LYS A 211 10.53 5.45 -15.37
N ASN A 212 10.29 4.48 -14.49
CA ASN A 212 8.93 4.03 -14.17
C ASN A 212 8.16 5.03 -13.30
N LEU A 213 8.86 5.82 -12.48
CA LEU A 213 8.29 6.97 -11.76
C LEU A 213 8.01 8.16 -12.69
N GLY A 214 8.64 8.21 -13.85
CA GLY A 214 8.60 9.39 -14.72
C GLY A 214 9.20 10.63 -14.04
N LEU A 215 10.26 10.46 -13.23
CA LEU A 215 10.87 11.56 -12.50
C LEU A 215 11.45 12.61 -13.48
N PRO A 216 11.26 13.91 -13.20
CA PRO A 216 11.94 14.96 -13.92
C PRO A 216 13.45 14.91 -13.61
N ARG A 217 14.27 15.53 -14.47
CA ARG A 217 15.70 15.69 -14.21
C ARG A 217 15.98 16.44 -12.90
N ASP A 218 15.12 17.38 -12.57
CA ASP A 218 15.19 18.14 -11.33
C ASP A 218 13.93 17.94 -10.49
N PRO A 219 13.91 16.93 -9.59
CA PRO A 219 12.78 16.68 -8.69
C PRO A 219 12.83 17.53 -7.41
N GLY A 220 13.65 18.57 -7.36
CA GLY A 220 13.90 19.38 -6.18
C GLY A 220 15.12 18.90 -5.39
N ARG A 221 15.40 19.58 -4.27
CA ARG A 221 16.57 19.27 -3.44
C ARG A 221 16.42 17.97 -2.64
N LEU A 222 15.18 17.62 -2.27
CA LEU A 222 14.86 16.37 -1.58
C LEU A 222 13.95 15.51 -2.46
N LEU A 223 14.36 14.27 -2.69
CA LEU A 223 13.54 13.22 -3.29
C LEU A 223 13.24 12.19 -2.20
N VAL A 224 12.04 12.24 -1.62
CA VAL A 224 11.66 11.35 -0.53
C VAL A 224 10.92 10.13 -1.05
N LEU A 225 11.44 8.94 -0.75
CA LEU A 225 10.85 7.66 -1.11
C LEU A 225 10.11 7.13 0.12
N THR A 226 8.79 7.25 0.12
CA THR A 226 7.96 6.92 1.28
C THR A 226 7.29 5.57 1.09
N GLY A 227 7.86 4.54 1.71
CA GLY A 227 7.17 3.27 1.92
C GLY A 227 6.03 3.44 2.90
N HIS A 228 5.15 2.47 2.99
CA HIS A 228 4.18 2.46 4.10
C HIS A 228 4.19 1.13 4.83
N ASP A 229 3.70 1.18 6.05
CA ASP A 229 3.53 0.06 6.94
C ASP A 229 2.35 0.30 7.87
N SER A 230 2.01 -0.68 8.69
CA SER A 230 0.97 -0.56 9.71
C SER A 230 1.47 -1.09 11.05
N THR A 231 1.43 -0.24 12.06
CA THR A 231 1.87 -0.59 13.43
C THR A 231 0.87 -1.46 14.21
N THR A 232 -0.12 -2.04 13.53
CA THR A 232 -1.15 -2.83 14.21
C THR A 232 -0.61 -4.10 14.82
N THR A 233 -0.96 -4.35 16.09
CA THR A 233 -0.54 -5.54 16.85
C THR A 233 -1.48 -6.71 16.61
N ASN A 234 -2.79 -6.48 16.58
CA ASN A 234 -3.80 -7.50 16.31
C ASN A 234 -4.14 -7.54 14.82
N ASN A 235 -3.25 -8.15 14.03
CA ASN A 235 -3.48 -8.32 12.61
C ASN A 235 -3.12 -9.76 12.19
N PRO A 236 -4.11 -10.67 12.12
CA PRO A 236 -3.87 -12.04 11.68
C PRO A 236 -3.44 -12.15 10.21
N GLN A 237 -3.63 -11.09 9.42
CA GLN A 237 -3.31 -11.05 8.00
C GLN A 237 -2.54 -9.77 7.66
N ALA A 238 -1.23 -9.81 7.85
CA ALA A 238 -0.35 -8.66 7.64
C ALA A 238 -0.51 -8.01 6.24
N ALA A 239 -0.69 -8.82 5.19
CA ALA A 239 -0.90 -8.34 3.82
C ALA A 239 -2.13 -7.42 3.66
N ALA A 240 -3.13 -7.51 4.54
CA ALA A 240 -4.32 -6.68 4.49
C ALA A 240 -4.10 -5.28 5.10
N LEU A 241 -3.09 -5.10 5.96
CA LEU A 241 -2.81 -3.83 6.66
C LEU A 241 -1.42 -3.27 6.32
N ALA A 242 -0.40 -4.11 6.15
CA ALA A 242 0.90 -3.68 5.63
C ALA A 242 0.84 -3.40 4.11
N CYS A 243 1.95 -3.32 3.44
CA CYS A 243 1.97 -2.97 2.03
C CYS A 243 1.59 -4.16 1.12
N GLY A 244 0.40 -4.12 0.50
CA GLY A 244 -0.01 -5.12 -0.49
C GLY A 244 0.92 -5.20 -1.70
N ALA A 245 1.46 -4.06 -2.15
CA ALA A 245 2.44 -3.99 -3.23
C ALA A 245 3.84 -4.54 -2.84
N CYS A 246 4.10 -4.77 -1.55
CA CYS A 246 5.33 -5.38 -1.03
C CYS A 246 5.10 -6.83 -0.54
N GLY A 247 4.00 -7.47 -0.97
CA GLY A 247 3.70 -8.84 -0.54
C GLY A 247 3.32 -8.99 0.93
N GLY A 248 2.86 -7.92 1.57
CA GLY A 248 2.48 -7.90 2.98
C GLY A 248 3.61 -7.52 3.94
N HIS A 249 4.73 -7.05 3.40
CA HIS A 249 5.83 -6.49 4.19
C HIS A 249 5.81 -4.96 4.18
N GLY A 250 6.41 -4.33 5.21
CA GLY A 250 6.57 -2.88 5.25
C GLY A 250 7.49 -2.37 4.16
N GLY A 251 7.17 -1.21 3.59
CA GLY A 251 7.92 -0.59 2.49
C GLY A 251 9.24 0.08 2.88
N GLY A 252 9.61 0.08 4.17
CA GLY A 252 10.76 0.83 4.69
C GLY A 252 12.10 0.36 4.13
N LEU A 253 12.33 -0.96 4.05
CA LEU A 253 13.57 -1.50 3.47
C LEU A 253 13.70 -1.16 1.99
N SER A 254 12.62 -1.32 1.22
CA SER A 254 12.61 -0.94 -0.20
C SER A 254 12.90 0.54 -0.41
N ALA A 255 12.35 1.40 0.45
CA ALA A 255 12.61 2.84 0.44
C ALA A 255 14.10 3.16 0.69
N ARG A 256 14.73 2.49 1.69
CA ARG A 256 16.16 2.65 1.96
C ARG A 256 17.04 2.21 0.79
N VAL A 257 16.76 1.03 0.24
CA VAL A 257 17.52 0.54 -0.93
C VAL A 257 17.40 1.52 -2.09
N ALA A 258 16.18 1.98 -2.40
CA ALA A 258 15.95 2.94 -3.47
C ALA A 258 16.67 4.28 -3.22
N ALA A 259 16.62 4.81 -2.00
CA ALA A 259 17.33 6.05 -1.65
C ALA A 259 18.86 5.90 -1.78
N ARG A 260 19.42 4.78 -1.30
CA ARG A 260 20.85 4.50 -1.42
C ARG A 260 21.31 4.33 -2.86
N LEU A 261 20.54 3.61 -3.69
CA LEU A 261 20.83 3.47 -5.11
C LEU A 261 20.86 4.85 -5.81
N LEU A 262 19.90 5.72 -5.52
CA LEU A 262 19.82 7.05 -6.13
C LEU A 262 20.87 8.05 -5.60
N ASN A 263 21.47 7.79 -4.45
CA ASN A 263 22.58 8.58 -3.88
C ASN A 263 23.97 8.01 -4.20
N ASP A 264 24.05 6.78 -4.71
CA ASP A 264 25.33 6.16 -5.05
C ASP A 264 26.03 6.95 -6.19
N ALA A 265 27.29 7.35 -5.97
CA ALA A 265 28.01 8.22 -6.89
C ALA A 265 28.26 7.56 -8.27
N GLU A 266 28.48 6.24 -8.32
CA GLU A 266 28.66 5.52 -9.58
C GLU A 266 27.37 5.39 -10.34
N VAL A 267 26.27 5.09 -9.62
CA VAL A 267 24.93 5.05 -10.19
C VAL A 267 24.54 6.42 -10.75
N ARG A 268 24.77 7.51 -10.02
CA ARG A 268 24.45 8.88 -10.51
C ARG A 268 25.21 9.23 -11.77
N ARG A 269 26.51 8.90 -11.85
CA ARG A 269 27.29 9.10 -13.07
C ARG A 269 26.74 8.30 -14.25
N ALA A 270 26.37 7.05 -14.02
CA ALA A 270 25.77 6.19 -15.04
C ALA A 270 24.39 6.69 -15.48
N LEU A 271 23.53 7.12 -14.56
CA LEU A 271 22.24 7.73 -14.88
C LEU A 271 22.41 8.96 -15.76
N ALA A 272 23.38 9.84 -15.44
CA ALA A 272 23.67 11.03 -16.23
C ALA A 272 24.12 10.66 -17.66
N ALA A 273 25.00 9.67 -17.81
CA ALA A 273 25.44 9.17 -19.11
C ALA A 273 24.30 8.61 -19.98
N HIS A 274 23.22 8.11 -19.35
CA HIS A 274 22.03 7.62 -20.03
C HIS A 274 20.91 8.68 -20.18
N GLY A 275 21.18 9.95 -19.89
CA GLY A 275 20.19 11.02 -19.99
C GLY A 275 19.10 11.00 -18.89
N GLN A 276 19.28 10.19 -17.86
CA GLN A 276 18.37 10.02 -16.72
C GLN A 276 18.94 10.62 -15.41
N GLY A 277 19.96 11.49 -15.52
CA GLY A 277 20.63 12.10 -14.37
C GLY A 277 19.68 12.99 -13.56
N LEU A 278 19.77 12.88 -12.24
CA LEU A 278 19.14 13.79 -11.29
C LEU A 278 20.04 15.02 -11.08
N ALA A 279 19.46 16.15 -10.66
CA ALA A 279 20.21 17.36 -10.32
C ALA A 279 21.27 17.07 -9.24
N ASP A 280 22.45 17.71 -9.34
CA ASP A 280 23.60 17.41 -8.49
C ASP A 280 23.34 17.62 -7.00
N ASP A 281 22.50 18.61 -6.66
CA ASP A 281 22.08 18.92 -5.31
C ASP A 281 20.81 18.17 -4.87
N CYS A 282 20.30 17.23 -5.66
CA CYS A 282 19.19 16.38 -5.25
C CYS A 282 19.67 15.25 -4.35
N VAL A 283 19.08 15.11 -3.16
CA VAL A 283 19.36 14.04 -2.19
C VAL A 283 18.12 13.17 -2.04
N ALA A 284 18.29 11.87 -2.26
CA ALA A 284 17.23 10.88 -2.02
C ALA A 284 17.18 10.51 -0.53
N VAL A 285 15.97 10.50 0.04
CA VAL A 285 15.73 10.20 1.47
C VAL A 285 14.66 9.11 1.57
N ALA A 286 14.89 8.13 2.43
CA ALA A 286 13.89 7.11 2.72
C ALA A 286 12.94 7.58 3.83
N ALA A 287 11.66 7.21 3.72
CA ALA A 287 10.65 7.46 4.74
C ALA A 287 9.66 6.30 4.85
N VAL A 288 8.95 6.22 5.97
CA VAL A 288 7.84 5.30 6.19
C VAL A 288 6.61 6.06 6.69
N HIS A 289 5.49 5.82 6.05
CA HIS A 289 4.16 6.24 6.49
C HIS A 289 3.53 5.11 7.28
N ASP A 290 3.28 5.30 8.57
CA ASP A 290 2.46 4.40 9.38
C ASP A 290 0.98 4.68 9.14
N THR A 291 0.29 3.74 8.51
CA THR A 291 -1.11 3.91 8.08
C THR A 291 -2.11 3.89 9.23
N ALA A 292 -1.77 3.32 10.38
CA ALA A 292 -2.63 3.30 11.55
C ALA A 292 -2.68 4.67 12.24
N THR A 293 -1.55 5.39 12.26
CA THR A 293 -1.38 6.65 12.98
C THR A 293 -1.23 7.87 12.08
N ASP A 294 -1.03 7.70 10.75
CA ASP A 294 -0.65 8.73 9.79
C ASP A 294 0.63 9.51 10.18
N LEU A 295 1.52 8.86 10.91
CA LEU A 295 2.85 9.39 11.18
C LEU A 295 3.77 9.04 10.01
N VAL A 296 4.60 10.00 9.61
CA VAL A 296 5.67 9.77 8.64
C VAL A 296 7.00 9.93 9.34
N ARG A 297 7.83 8.89 9.25
CA ARG A 297 9.18 8.90 9.80
C ARG A 297 10.21 8.91 8.70
N LEU A 298 11.13 9.86 8.75
CA LEU A 298 12.30 9.88 7.88
C LEU A 298 13.33 8.88 8.42
N LEU A 299 13.77 7.99 7.52
CA LEU A 299 14.81 7.01 7.81
C LEU A 299 16.17 7.59 7.42
N ASP A 300 17.23 7.11 8.10
CA ASP A 300 18.61 7.48 7.78
C ASP A 300 18.87 9.01 7.73
N ARG A 301 18.16 9.76 8.57
CA ARG A 301 18.20 11.23 8.64
C ARG A 301 19.63 11.79 8.75
N GLY A 302 20.52 11.06 9.45
CA GLY A 302 21.92 11.44 9.62
C GLY A 302 22.74 11.45 8.31
N LEU A 303 22.24 10.83 7.25
CA LEU A 303 22.91 10.83 5.94
C LEU A 303 22.57 12.06 5.09
N VAL A 304 21.60 12.88 5.52
CA VAL A 304 21.19 14.09 4.79
C VAL A 304 22.21 15.21 5.08
N PRO A 305 22.82 15.82 4.04
CA PRO A 305 23.84 16.84 4.20
C PRO A 305 23.35 18.06 5.00
N PRO A 306 24.25 18.77 5.73
CA PRO A 306 23.89 19.97 6.49
C PRO A 306 23.19 21.04 5.65
N SER A 307 23.55 21.18 4.37
CA SER A 307 22.92 22.13 3.44
C SER A 307 21.45 21.87 3.16
N HIS A 308 20.92 20.69 3.47
CA HIS A 308 19.52 20.28 3.23
C HIS A 308 18.69 20.18 4.51
N GLN A 309 19.28 20.41 5.67
CA GLN A 309 18.57 20.27 6.96
C GLN A 309 17.40 21.23 7.11
N GLY A 310 17.48 22.43 6.52
CA GLY A 310 16.36 23.38 6.50
C GLY A 310 15.16 22.86 5.70
N ASP A 311 15.42 22.31 4.51
CA ASP A 311 14.38 21.71 3.64
C ASP A 311 13.77 20.48 4.32
N LEU A 312 14.61 19.66 4.96
CA LEU A 312 14.19 18.47 5.69
C LEU A 312 13.28 18.84 6.86
N HIS A 313 13.63 19.85 7.64
CA HIS A 313 12.83 20.32 8.77
C HIS A 313 11.48 20.88 8.32
N ALA A 314 11.45 21.68 7.25
CA ALA A 314 10.20 22.18 6.69
C ALA A 314 9.27 21.04 6.22
N LEU A 315 9.85 19.99 5.62
CA LEU A 315 9.11 18.82 5.19
C LEU A 315 8.58 18.00 6.38
N GLU A 316 9.37 17.83 7.46
CA GLU A 316 8.93 17.17 8.70
C GLU A 316 7.72 17.89 9.32
N GLN A 317 7.76 19.22 9.37
CA GLN A 317 6.64 20.01 9.85
C GLN A 317 5.39 19.84 8.97
N ALA A 318 5.58 19.79 7.65
CA ALA A 318 4.50 19.57 6.71
C ALA A 318 3.90 18.16 6.85
N PHE A 319 4.71 17.12 7.06
CA PHE A 319 4.24 15.78 7.36
C PHE A 319 3.46 15.70 8.67
N ALA A 320 3.94 16.35 9.73
CA ALA A 320 3.23 16.40 11.01
C ALA A 320 1.85 17.05 10.86
N ALA A 321 1.78 18.19 10.16
CA ALA A 321 0.53 18.89 9.88
C ALA A 321 -0.42 18.05 8.99
N ALA A 322 0.11 17.39 7.97
CA ALA A 322 -0.65 16.51 7.09
C ALA A 322 -1.21 15.30 7.83
N GLY A 323 -0.38 14.64 8.66
CA GLY A 323 -0.79 13.50 9.48
C GLY A 323 -1.89 13.88 10.48
N ALA A 324 -1.78 15.03 11.15
CA ALA A 324 -2.82 15.51 12.04
C ALA A 324 -4.17 15.71 11.34
N ARG A 325 -4.17 16.26 10.12
CA ARG A 325 -5.38 16.45 9.31
C ARG A 325 -5.93 15.11 8.79
N ALA A 326 -5.06 14.18 8.37
CA ALA A 326 -5.47 12.85 7.94
C ALA A 326 -6.15 12.06 9.06
N ARG A 327 -5.57 12.09 10.27
CA ARG A 327 -6.19 11.49 11.47
C ARG A 327 -7.56 12.10 11.76
N ALA A 328 -7.67 13.43 11.74
CA ALA A 328 -8.94 14.14 11.98
C ALA A 328 -10.02 13.76 10.94
N GLU A 329 -9.65 13.60 9.68
CA GLU A 329 -10.56 13.16 8.61
C GLU A 329 -11.02 11.71 8.79
N ARG A 330 -10.14 10.81 9.24
CA ARG A 330 -10.47 9.38 9.42
C ARG A 330 -11.18 9.07 10.74
N ALA A 331 -10.96 9.88 11.77
CA ALA A 331 -11.48 9.65 13.12
C ALA A 331 -13.00 9.46 13.21
N PRO A 332 -13.85 10.20 12.48
CA PRO A 332 -15.31 10.00 12.53
C PRO A 332 -15.75 8.61 12.08
N HIS A 333 -14.91 7.91 11.32
CA HIS A 333 -15.21 6.58 10.79
C HIS A 333 -14.69 5.44 11.66
N LEU A 334 -13.90 5.73 12.70
CA LEU A 334 -13.36 4.72 13.62
C LEU A 334 -14.30 4.55 14.81
N PRO A 335 -14.88 3.36 15.04
CA PRO A 335 -15.76 3.13 16.17
C PRO A 335 -14.99 3.20 17.50
N GLY A 336 -15.68 3.57 18.58
CA GLY A 336 -15.13 3.60 19.94
C GLY A 336 -14.28 4.81 20.28
N LEU A 337 -14.10 5.79 19.39
CA LEU A 337 -13.46 7.08 19.72
C LEU A 337 -14.44 7.99 20.46
N THR A 338 -14.04 8.45 21.64
CA THR A 338 -14.79 9.41 22.45
C THR A 338 -14.57 10.86 22.00
N GLU A 339 -15.40 11.79 22.48
CA GLU A 339 -15.16 13.24 22.26
C GLU A 339 -13.83 13.69 22.85
N ARG A 340 -13.42 13.12 23.99
CA ARG A 340 -12.12 13.39 24.60
C ARG A 340 -10.96 12.97 23.68
N ASP A 341 -11.06 11.83 23.03
CA ASP A 341 -10.03 11.35 22.10
C ASP A 341 -9.91 12.26 20.87
N ARG A 342 -10.97 12.95 20.51
CA ARG A 342 -11.06 13.88 19.37
C ARG A 342 -10.93 15.36 19.77
N SER A 343 -10.66 15.66 21.05
CA SER A 343 -10.63 17.03 21.57
C SER A 343 -9.57 17.90 20.91
N ASP A 344 -8.41 17.33 20.60
CA ASP A 344 -7.30 17.98 19.90
C ASP A 344 -6.44 16.98 19.14
N ALA A 345 -5.55 17.48 18.29
CA ALA A 345 -4.71 16.66 17.42
C ALA A 345 -3.77 15.73 18.20
N ALA A 346 -3.24 16.18 19.33
CA ALA A 346 -2.32 15.39 20.15
C ALA A 346 -3.06 14.29 20.94
N ALA A 347 -4.27 14.56 21.43
CA ALA A 347 -5.12 13.57 22.07
C ALA A 347 -5.48 12.45 21.07
N LEU A 348 -5.88 12.83 19.86
CA LEU A 348 -6.20 11.88 18.80
C LEU A 348 -4.99 11.03 18.40
N GLU A 349 -3.81 11.63 18.24
CA GLU A 349 -2.56 10.93 17.95
C GLU A 349 -2.23 9.89 19.03
N ARG A 350 -2.23 10.31 20.31
CA ARG A 350 -1.99 9.38 21.43
C ARG A 350 -3.02 8.25 21.48
N CYS A 351 -4.29 8.56 21.22
CA CYS A 351 -5.35 7.55 21.19
C CYS A 351 -5.12 6.53 20.09
N LEU A 352 -4.84 6.96 18.85
CA LEU A 352 -4.62 6.07 17.71
C LEU A 352 -3.34 5.24 17.88
N THR A 353 -2.26 5.83 18.41
CA THR A 353 -1.01 5.12 18.73
C THR A 353 -1.25 4.02 19.77
N ARG A 354 -1.97 4.33 20.86
CA ARG A 354 -2.34 3.33 21.87
C ARG A 354 -3.22 2.23 21.26
N ARG A 355 -4.21 2.62 20.46
CA ARG A 355 -5.14 1.70 19.81
C ARG A 355 -4.45 0.73 18.84
N SER A 356 -3.48 1.22 18.05
CA SER A 356 -2.72 0.38 17.14
C SER A 356 -1.83 -0.64 17.88
N ALA A 357 -1.33 -0.27 19.06
CA ALA A 357 -0.51 -1.14 19.92
C ALA A 357 -1.31 -2.10 20.79
N ASP A 358 -2.62 -1.91 20.93
CA ASP A 358 -3.48 -2.77 21.76
C ASP A 358 -3.82 -4.07 21.01
N TRP A 359 -3.34 -5.21 21.54
CA TRP A 359 -3.62 -6.52 20.96
C TRP A 359 -5.11 -6.93 21.05
N ALA A 360 -5.86 -6.34 21.97
CA ALA A 360 -7.30 -6.58 22.13
C ALA A 360 -8.15 -5.71 21.19
N GLU A 361 -7.55 -4.69 20.54
CA GLU A 361 -8.28 -3.83 19.62
C GLU A 361 -8.65 -4.59 18.33
N LEU A 362 -9.93 -4.74 18.11
CA LEU A 362 -10.46 -5.47 16.95
C LEU A 362 -10.41 -4.67 15.66
N ARG A 363 -10.42 -3.33 15.76
CA ARG A 363 -10.44 -2.38 14.62
C ARG A 363 -9.41 -1.29 14.81
N PRO A 364 -8.10 -1.62 14.78
CA PRO A 364 -7.05 -0.61 14.96
C PRO A 364 -7.06 0.42 13.83
N GLU A 365 -7.35 -0.02 12.62
CA GLU A 365 -7.61 0.78 11.43
C GLU A 365 -8.58 0.06 10.50
N TRP A 366 -9.04 0.75 9.43
CA TRP A 366 -9.89 0.15 8.39
C TRP A 366 -9.08 -0.46 7.22
N GLY A 367 -7.77 -0.27 7.20
CA GLY A 367 -6.95 -0.69 6.08
C GLY A 367 -7.44 -0.09 4.76
N LEU A 368 -7.62 -0.93 3.76
CA LEU A 368 -8.08 -0.51 2.44
C LEU A 368 -9.61 -0.62 2.26
N ALA A 369 -10.38 -0.75 3.35
CA ALA A 369 -11.85 -0.80 3.25
C ALA A 369 -12.40 0.44 2.52
N GLY A 370 -13.33 0.21 1.60
CA GLY A 370 -13.88 1.26 0.74
C GLY A 370 -13.14 1.45 -0.59
N ASN A 371 -12.00 0.78 -0.82
CA ASN A 371 -11.31 0.85 -2.11
C ASN A 371 -12.24 0.43 -3.26
N ALA A 372 -12.23 1.20 -4.35
CA ALA A 372 -13.10 0.95 -5.51
C ALA A 372 -12.53 1.50 -6.83
N GLY A 373 -11.50 2.34 -6.78
CA GLY A 373 -10.93 2.97 -7.97
C GLY A 373 -9.42 2.85 -8.09
N PHE A 374 -8.92 2.94 -9.31
CA PHE A 374 -7.49 3.00 -9.63
C PHE A 374 -7.27 4.08 -10.70
N LEU A 375 -6.50 5.11 -10.39
CA LEU A 375 -6.22 6.21 -11.30
C LEU A 375 -4.78 6.15 -11.81
N VAL A 376 -4.62 6.11 -13.12
CA VAL A 376 -3.35 6.17 -13.85
C VAL A 376 -3.32 7.49 -14.64
N ALA A 377 -2.75 8.53 -14.04
CA ALA A 377 -2.77 9.88 -14.61
C ALA A 377 -1.67 10.76 -13.99
N PRO A 378 -1.35 11.92 -14.57
CA PRO A 378 -0.53 12.94 -13.93
C PRO A 378 -1.15 13.37 -12.59
N ARG A 379 -0.30 13.69 -11.60
CA ARG A 379 -0.78 14.09 -10.27
C ARG A 379 -1.68 15.32 -10.30
N GLU A 380 -1.41 16.26 -11.19
CA GLU A 380 -2.22 17.48 -11.35
C GLU A 380 -3.69 17.16 -11.59
N ARG A 381 -4.00 16.02 -12.18
CA ARG A 381 -5.37 15.57 -12.44
C ARG A 381 -6.17 15.37 -11.16
N SER A 382 -5.53 14.87 -10.11
CA SER A 382 -6.20 14.55 -8.84
C SER A 382 -5.70 15.43 -7.66
N ARG A 383 -4.75 16.34 -7.89
CA ARG A 383 -4.19 17.20 -6.83
C ARG A 383 -5.29 17.99 -6.13
N GLY A 384 -5.39 17.83 -4.80
CA GLY A 384 -6.42 18.44 -3.94
C GLY A 384 -7.84 17.89 -4.15
N ALA A 385 -8.11 16.94 -5.05
CA ALA A 385 -9.41 16.25 -5.10
C ALA A 385 -9.53 15.33 -3.88
N ASN A 386 -10.65 15.40 -3.17
CA ASN A 386 -10.96 14.43 -2.12
C ASN A 386 -11.57 13.18 -2.75
N LEU A 387 -10.76 12.14 -2.87
CA LEU A 387 -11.16 10.83 -3.39
C LEU A 387 -11.55 9.86 -2.25
N GLU A 388 -11.67 10.40 -1.02
CA GLU A 388 -12.21 9.70 0.16
C GLU A 388 -11.38 8.48 0.60
N GLY A 389 -10.09 8.42 0.21
CA GLY A 389 -9.26 7.24 0.45
C GLY A 389 -9.77 5.98 -0.25
N ARG A 390 -10.45 6.13 -1.41
CA ARG A 390 -11.07 5.02 -2.14
C ARG A 390 -10.38 4.68 -3.46
N VAL A 391 -9.38 5.48 -3.87
CA VAL A 391 -8.75 5.37 -5.19
C VAL A 391 -7.26 5.17 -5.03
N PHE A 392 -6.73 4.09 -5.60
CA PHE A 392 -5.30 3.89 -5.77
C PHE A 392 -4.77 4.92 -6.77
N LEU A 393 -3.68 5.62 -6.43
CA LEU A 393 -3.17 6.73 -7.25
C LEU A 393 -1.78 6.41 -7.80
N HIS A 394 -1.71 6.01 -9.07
CA HIS A 394 -0.46 5.81 -9.79
C HIS A 394 -0.14 7.01 -10.67
N SER A 395 1.05 7.60 -10.50
CA SER A 395 1.50 8.70 -11.37
C SER A 395 1.91 8.17 -12.73
N TYR A 396 1.42 8.81 -13.79
CA TYR A 396 1.74 8.48 -15.17
C TYR A 396 1.57 9.70 -16.08
N GLU A 397 2.52 9.91 -16.98
CA GLU A 397 2.46 10.93 -18.04
C GLU A 397 2.69 10.28 -19.40
N ALA A 398 1.66 10.23 -20.23
CA ALA A 398 1.71 9.62 -21.57
C ALA A 398 2.77 10.26 -22.50
N ALA A 399 3.07 11.55 -22.30
CA ALA A 399 4.08 12.28 -23.07
C ALA A 399 5.52 11.83 -22.74
N ARG A 400 5.76 11.28 -21.55
CA ARG A 400 7.07 10.75 -21.11
C ARG A 400 7.26 9.26 -21.39
N ASP A 401 6.25 8.61 -21.93
CA ASP A 401 6.22 7.18 -22.24
C ASP A 401 5.82 6.97 -23.71
N PRO A 402 6.66 7.39 -24.68
CA PRO A 402 6.31 7.36 -26.09
C PRO A 402 6.07 5.93 -26.62
N ASP A 403 6.80 4.95 -26.11
CA ASP A 403 6.69 3.53 -26.46
C ASP A 403 5.56 2.79 -25.69
N GLY A 404 4.99 3.41 -24.65
CA GLY A 404 3.93 2.82 -23.83
C GLY A 404 4.40 1.74 -22.85
N ALA A 405 5.70 1.55 -22.71
CA ALA A 405 6.25 0.48 -21.87
C ALA A 405 5.96 0.68 -20.37
N VAL A 406 5.92 1.93 -19.89
CA VAL A 406 5.57 2.24 -18.51
C VAL A 406 4.08 1.97 -18.27
N LEU A 407 3.20 2.38 -19.20
CA LEU A 407 1.78 2.08 -19.11
C LEU A 407 1.51 0.58 -19.13
N GLU A 408 2.21 -0.16 -20.00
CA GLU A 408 2.11 -1.61 -20.08
C GLU A 408 2.46 -2.26 -18.73
N LEU A 409 3.56 -1.84 -18.12
CA LEU A 409 3.95 -2.30 -16.78
C LEU A 409 2.88 -1.97 -15.73
N ILE A 410 2.32 -0.75 -15.73
CA ILE A 410 1.29 -0.33 -14.78
C ILE A 410 0.03 -1.19 -14.91
N LEU A 411 -0.44 -1.43 -16.13
CA LEU A 411 -1.65 -2.22 -16.37
C LEU A 411 -1.46 -3.69 -16.02
N THR A 412 -0.29 -4.27 -16.30
CA THR A 412 -0.01 -5.70 -16.11
C THR A 412 0.47 -6.07 -14.71
N ALA A 413 0.87 -5.11 -13.88
CA ALA A 413 1.34 -5.39 -12.52
C ALA A 413 0.58 -4.56 -11.46
N PRO A 414 0.75 -3.24 -11.26
CA PRO A 414 0.03 -2.47 -10.25
C PRO A 414 -1.51 -2.59 -10.33
N VAL A 415 -2.10 -2.54 -11.53
CA VAL A 415 -3.55 -2.67 -11.71
C VAL A 415 -4.01 -4.08 -11.36
N VAL A 416 -3.27 -5.12 -11.75
CA VAL A 416 -3.59 -6.52 -11.41
C VAL A 416 -3.54 -6.72 -9.89
N VAL A 417 -2.48 -6.24 -9.21
CA VAL A 417 -2.39 -6.29 -7.75
C VAL A 417 -3.52 -5.51 -7.09
N GLY A 418 -3.83 -4.32 -7.59
CA GLY A 418 -4.97 -3.52 -7.12
C GLY A 418 -6.30 -4.26 -7.27
N SER A 419 -6.49 -5.01 -8.37
CA SER A 419 -7.70 -5.81 -8.58
C SER A 419 -7.79 -6.99 -7.59
N TRP A 420 -6.69 -7.64 -7.25
CA TRP A 420 -6.67 -8.70 -6.25
C TRP A 420 -7.01 -8.18 -4.84
N ILE A 421 -6.46 -7.02 -4.47
CA ILE A 421 -6.79 -6.37 -3.20
C ILE A 421 -8.29 -6.01 -3.17
N ASN A 422 -8.79 -5.37 -4.22
CA ASN A 422 -10.20 -5.02 -4.33
C ASN A 422 -11.09 -6.25 -4.21
N LEU A 423 -10.74 -7.33 -4.93
CA LEU A 423 -11.48 -8.59 -4.92
C LEU A 423 -11.49 -9.25 -3.54
N GLN A 424 -10.37 -9.21 -2.80
CA GLN A 424 -10.32 -9.75 -1.43
C GLN A 424 -11.32 -9.02 -0.52
N TYR A 425 -11.36 -7.68 -0.58
CA TYR A 425 -12.32 -6.88 0.18
C TYR A 425 -13.77 -7.13 -0.28
N TYR A 426 -13.99 -7.17 -1.59
CA TYR A 426 -15.30 -7.47 -2.18
C TYR A 426 -15.82 -8.83 -1.72
N ALA A 427 -15.05 -9.89 -1.93
CA ALA A 427 -15.47 -11.27 -1.62
C ALA A 427 -15.68 -11.48 -0.13
N SER A 428 -14.78 -10.97 0.73
CA SER A 428 -14.93 -11.04 2.19
C SER A 428 -16.15 -10.28 2.71
N THR A 429 -16.66 -9.30 1.96
CA THR A 429 -17.86 -8.55 2.32
C THR A 429 -19.15 -9.23 1.86
N VAL A 430 -19.19 -9.72 0.61
CA VAL A 430 -20.43 -10.26 0.02
C VAL A 430 -20.69 -11.72 0.35
N ALA A 431 -19.62 -12.49 0.66
CA ALA A 431 -19.71 -13.90 1.02
C ALA A 431 -18.69 -14.23 2.13
N PRO A 432 -18.86 -13.66 3.34
CA PRO A 432 -17.89 -13.79 4.43
C PRO A 432 -17.68 -15.24 4.88
N ASP A 433 -18.69 -16.09 4.78
CA ASP A 433 -18.58 -17.50 5.16
C ASP A 433 -17.67 -18.30 4.23
N ALA A 434 -17.59 -17.90 2.95
CA ALA A 434 -16.75 -18.56 1.94
C ALA A 434 -15.38 -17.90 1.76
N PHE A 435 -15.30 -16.57 1.89
CA PHE A 435 -14.12 -15.76 1.54
C PHE A 435 -13.67 -14.82 2.65
N GLY A 436 -14.31 -14.85 3.79
CA GLY A 436 -13.85 -14.18 5.00
C GLY A 436 -13.01 -15.11 5.87
N SER A 437 -12.53 -14.57 6.98
CA SER A 437 -11.90 -15.34 8.05
C SER A 437 -12.63 -15.19 9.37
N GLY A 438 -13.94 -14.97 9.33
CA GLY A 438 -14.82 -14.89 10.51
C GLY A 438 -14.50 -13.71 11.42
N THR A 439 -14.51 -13.93 12.74
CA THR A 439 -14.29 -12.88 13.73
C THR A 439 -12.95 -13.01 14.43
N LYS A 440 -12.25 -11.90 14.63
CA LYS A 440 -10.97 -11.84 15.36
C LYS A 440 -11.05 -12.39 16.79
N THR A 441 -12.23 -12.42 17.38
CA THR A 441 -12.43 -12.97 18.73
C THR A 441 -12.33 -14.50 18.81
N LEU A 442 -12.38 -15.18 17.65
CA LEU A 442 -12.33 -16.65 17.55
C LEU A 442 -11.14 -17.14 16.70
N HIS A 443 -10.26 -16.23 16.29
CA HIS A 443 -9.12 -16.57 15.44
C HIS A 443 -8.04 -17.35 16.19
N ASN A 444 -7.61 -18.46 15.58
CA ASN A 444 -6.34 -19.10 15.88
C ASN A 444 -5.42 -18.94 14.68
N ILE A 445 -4.36 -18.15 14.81
CA ILE A 445 -3.40 -17.91 13.74
C ILE A 445 -2.50 -19.14 13.58
N VAL A 446 -2.47 -19.70 12.37
CA VAL A 446 -1.71 -20.92 12.08
C VAL A 446 -0.50 -20.56 11.23
N ALA A 447 0.67 -20.60 11.84
CA ALA A 447 2.01 -20.45 11.20
C ALA A 447 2.17 -19.24 10.26
N GLY A 448 1.34 -18.19 10.39
CA GLY A 448 1.32 -17.05 9.47
C GLY A 448 0.76 -17.36 8.07
N VAL A 449 0.21 -18.55 7.86
CA VAL A 449 -0.35 -19.01 6.58
C VAL A 449 -1.82 -18.65 6.45
N GLY A 450 -2.56 -18.71 7.56
CA GLY A 450 -3.99 -18.44 7.59
C GLY A 450 -4.56 -18.47 9.00
N VAL A 451 -5.87 -18.42 9.09
CA VAL A 451 -6.63 -18.39 10.33
C VAL A 451 -7.55 -19.60 10.43
N LEU A 452 -7.53 -20.28 11.55
CA LEU A 452 -8.51 -21.28 11.92
C LEU A 452 -9.56 -20.66 12.85
N LEU A 453 -10.84 -20.85 12.56
CA LEU A 453 -11.94 -20.33 13.38
C LEU A 453 -12.31 -21.36 14.44
N GLY A 454 -12.14 -21.00 15.71
CA GLY A 454 -12.33 -21.94 16.80
C GLY A 454 -11.32 -23.10 16.73
N ASN A 455 -11.80 -24.32 16.89
CA ASN A 455 -10.96 -25.52 16.94
C ASN A 455 -11.11 -26.43 15.72
N GLU A 456 -11.93 -26.07 14.76
CA GLU A 456 -12.30 -26.92 13.62
C GLU A 456 -12.38 -26.11 12.32
N GLY A 457 -12.29 -26.81 11.18
CA GLY A 457 -12.48 -26.28 9.85
C GLY A 457 -11.20 -26.09 9.05
N ASP A 458 -11.34 -25.52 7.85
CA ASP A 458 -10.25 -25.21 6.95
C ASP A 458 -9.60 -23.87 7.28
N LEU A 459 -8.34 -23.70 6.84
CA LEU A 459 -7.65 -22.42 6.94
C LEU A 459 -8.34 -21.34 6.10
N ALA A 460 -8.77 -20.27 6.76
CA ALA A 460 -9.34 -19.10 6.11
C ALA A 460 -8.25 -18.05 5.81
N GLN A 461 -8.30 -17.48 4.62
CA GLN A 461 -7.33 -16.50 4.14
C GLN A 461 -7.98 -15.14 3.76
N GLY A 462 -9.29 -15.02 3.86
CA GLY A 462 -10.01 -13.77 3.62
C GLY A 462 -9.88 -12.78 4.77
N LEU A 463 -10.55 -11.64 4.66
CA LEU A 463 -10.55 -10.62 5.70
C LEU A 463 -11.48 -11.01 6.85
N SER A 464 -11.13 -10.60 8.06
CA SER A 464 -12.01 -10.71 9.21
C SER A 464 -13.21 -9.77 9.09
N LEU A 465 -14.32 -10.12 9.73
CA LEU A 465 -15.51 -9.27 9.79
C LEU A 465 -15.18 -7.85 10.28
N GLN A 466 -14.29 -7.74 11.26
CA GLN A 466 -13.87 -6.45 11.81
C GLN A 466 -13.13 -5.55 10.82
N SER A 467 -12.56 -6.09 9.75
CA SER A 467 -11.90 -5.31 8.70
C SER A 467 -12.86 -4.70 7.68
N VAL A 468 -14.08 -5.24 7.57
CA VAL A 468 -15.06 -4.83 6.53
C VAL A 468 -16.41 -4.37 7.10
N HIS A 469 -16.64 -4.51 8.42
CA HIS A 469 -17.92 -4.23 9.08
C HIS A 469 -17.69 -3.53 10.44
N ASP A 470 -18.44 -2.46 10.73
CA ASP A 470 -18.26 -1.66 11.96
C ASP A 470 -18.99 -2.22 13.19
N GLY A 471 -19.82 -3.24 13.00
CA GLY A 471 -20.70 -3.86 14.00
C GLY A 471 -22.18 -3.66 13.67
N GLU A 472 -22.52 -2.57 12.98
CA GLU A 472 -23.89 -2.24 12.58
C GLU A 472 -24.10 -2.37 11.06
N LYS A 473 -23.11 -1.95 10.27
CA LYS A 473 -23.17 -1.91 8.81
C LYS A 473 -21.83 -2.25 8.16
N PRO A 474 -21.83 -2.68 6.88
CA PRO A 474 -20.61 -2.84 6.12
C PRO A 474 -19.87 -1.49 5.98
N ARG A 475 -18.56 -1.52 6.26
CA ARG A 475 -17.64 -0.40 6.04
C ARG A 475 -17.08 -0.41 4.62
N HIS A 476 -16.87 -1.59 4.06
CA HIS A 476 -16.51 -1.75 2.66
C HIS A 476 -17.76 -1.81 1.78
N GLU A 477 -17.91 -0.84 0.88
CA GLU A 477 -18.91 -0.93 -0.20
C GLU A 477 -18.35 -1.86 -1.28
N PRO A 478 -18.99 -3.01 -1.56
CA PRO A 478 -18.45 -4.03 -2.44
C PRO A 478 -18.63 -3.66 -3.93
N LEU A 479 -17.78 -2.77 -4.43
CA LEU A 479 -17.67 -2.41 -5.84
C LEU A 479 -16.47 -3.12 -6.47
N ARG A 480 -16.60 -3.56 -7.72
CA ARG A 480 -15.48 -4.02 -8.53
C ARG A 480 -14.59 -2.84 -8.91
N LEU A 481 -13.31 -3.09 -9.15
CA LEU A 481 -12.33 -2.03 -9.38
C LEU A 481 -12.62 -1.23 -10.65
N GLN A 482 -12.78 0.09 -10.50
CA GLN A 482 -12.97 1.04 -11.60
C GLN A 482 -11.60 1.67 -11.93
N VAL A 483 -11.04 1.35 -13.08
CA VAL A 483 -9.69 1.78 -13.52
C VAL A 483 -9.83 2.96 -14.47
N PHE A 484 -9.20 4.09 -14.14
CA PHE A 484 -9.21 5.31 -14.94
C PHE A 484 -7.81 5.56 -15.49
N VAL A 485 -7.66 5.64 -16.81
CA VAL A 485 -6.36 5.77 -17.48
C VAL A 485 -6.33 6.99 -18.38
N GLU A 486 -5.42 7.92 -18.13
CA GLU A 486 -5.15 9.06 -19.00
C GLU A 486 -4.02 8.72 -19.98
N ALA A 487 -4.41 8.15 -21.11
CA ALA A 487 -3.50 7.78 -22.20
C ALA A 487 -4.25 7.72 -23.54
N PRO A 488 -3.56 7.79 -24.68
CA PRO A 488 -4.17 7.57 -25.99
C PRO A 488 -4.88 6.20 -26.04
N ARG A 489 -6.16 6.19 -26.46
CA ARG A 489 -6.98 4.97 -26.53
C ARG A 489 -6.29 3.84 -27.28
N ALA A 490 -5.71 4.13 -28.45
CA ALA A 490 -5.01 3.12 -29.26
C ALA A 490 -3.84 2.44 -28.52
N ARG A 491 -3.16 3.17 -27.61
CA ARG A 491 -2.10 2.60 -26.77
C ARG A 491 -2.68 1.59 -25.79
N ILE A 492 -3.79 1.94 -25.13
CA ILE A 492 -4.47 1.03 -24.18
C ILE A 492 -4.95 -0.23 -24.92
N GLU A 493 -5.59 -0.06 -26.09
CA GLU A 493 -6.08 -1.17 -26.93
C GLU A 493 -4.94 -2.11 -27.33
N GLY A 494 -3.82 -1.54 -27.77
CA GLY A 494 -2.63 -2.32 -28.13
C GLY A 494 -2.04 -3.12 -26.95
N ILE A 495 -2.04 -2.56 -25.74
CA ILE A 495 -1.59 -3.26 -24.53
C ILE A 495 -2.57 -4.37 -24.16
N VAL A 496 -3.86 -4.08 -24.10
CA VAL A 496 -4.89 -5.10 -23.75
C VAL A 496 -4.83 -6.27 -24.72
N ALA A 497 -4.69 -6.01 -26.03
CA ALA A 497 -4.62 -7.05 -27.05
C ALA A 497 -3.43 -8.03 -26.87
N ARG A 498 -2.33 -7.58 -26.26
CA ARG A 498 -1.12 -8.40 -26.04
C ARG A 498 -1.15 -9.20 -24.74
N HIS A 499 -2.04 -8.90 -23.80
CA HIS A 499 -2.01 -9.47 -22.45
C HIS A 499 -3.29 -10.19 -22.09
N ALA A 500 -3.27 -11.54 -22.11
CA ALA A 500 -4.42 -12.37 -21.78
C ALA A 500 -5.02 -12.07 -20.39
N VAL A 501 -4.18 -11.75 -19.39
CA VAL A 501 -4.66 -11.39 -18.05
C VAL A 501 -5.55 -10.16 -18.07
N LEU A 502 -5.22 -9.14 -18.87
CA LEU A 502 -6.03 -7.92 -18.99
C LEU A 502 -7.34 -8.20 -19.74
N GLN A 503 -7.29 -9.02 -20.80
CA GLN A 503 -8.47 -9.46 -21.51
C GLN A 503 -9.42 -10.21 -20.58
N GLN A 504 -8.94 -11.19 -19.82
CA GLN A 504 -9.73 -11.93 -18.85
C GLN A 504 -10.35 -11.03 -17.77
N LEU A 505 -9.60 -10.08 -17.22
CA LEU A 505 -10.10 -9.15 -16.23
C LEU A 505 -11.23 -8.27 -16.76
N LEU A 506 -11.16 -7.87 -18.05
CA LEU A 506 -12.17 -7.04 -18.71
C LEU A 506 -13.36 -7.85 -19.21
N ASP A 507 -13.13 -9.00 -19.85
CA ASP A 507 -14.17 -9.84 -20.43
C ASP A 507 -15.07 -10.46 -19.34
N HIS A 508 -14.47 -10.83 -18.21
CA HIS A 508 -15.20 -11.35 -17.06
C HIS A 508 -15.68 -10.24 -16.12
N GLU A 509 -15.51 -8.98 -16.51
CA GLU A 509 -15.94 -7.80 -15.74
C GLU A 509 -15.37 -7.72 -14.30
N TRP A 510 -14.18 -8.27 -14.05
CA TRP A 510 -13.49 -8.11 -12.77
C TRP A 510 -13.03 -6.69 -12.52
N ILE A 511 -12.69 -5.97 -13.59
CA ILE A 511 -12.42 -4.54 -13.60
C ILE A 511 -13.26 -3.86 -14.68
N THR A 512 -13.55 -2.58 -14.48
CA THR A 512 -14.08 -1.71 -15.52
C THR A 512 -13.02 -0.66 -15.85
N LEU A 513 -12.63 -0.53 -17.10
CA LEU A 513 -11.64 0.44 -17.54
C LEU A 513 -12.31 1.65 -18.19
N TYR A 514 -11.86 2.84 -17.84
CA TYR A 514 -12.25 4.12 -18.43
C TYR A 514 -11.03 4.81 -19.01
N VAL A 515 -11.14 5.27 -20.24
CA VAL A 515 -10.17 6.15 -20.88
C VAL A 515 -10.53 7.58 -20.51
N LEU A 516 -9.61 8.30 -19.88
CA LEU A 516 -9.76 9.72 -19.58
C LEU A 516 -9.33 10.54 -20.78
N GLU A 517 -10.18 11.40 -21.24
CA GLU A 517 -10.02 12.28 -22.39
C GLU A 517 -10.24 13.73 -21.95
N ASP A 518 -9.87 14.68 -22.82
CA ASP A 518 -10.08 16.12 -22.60
C ASP A 518 -9.55 16.59 -21.22
N ASP A 519 -8.30 16.21 -20.91
CA ASP A 519 -7.69 16.50 -19.62
C ASP A 519 -8.49 15.98 -18.41
N GLY A 520 -9.10 14.82 -18.53
CA GLY A 520 -9.88 14.16 -17.47
C GLY A 520 -11.31 14.70 -17.32
N ALA A 521 -11.75 15.62 -18.18
CA ALA A 521 -13.12 16.14 -18.15
C ALA A 521 -14.13 15.11 -18.66
N ARG A 522 -13.70 14.15 -19.45
CA ARG A 522 -14.53 13.09 -20.01
C ARG A 522 -13.89 11.72 -19.73
N ALA A 523 -14.70 10.77 -19.35
CA ALA A 523 -14.31 9.38 -19.22
C ALA A 523 -15.18 8.50 -20.12
N THR A 524 -14.55 7.76 -21.02
CA THR A 524 -15.24 6.83 -21.91
C THR A 524 -14.95 5.40 -21.44
N ARG A 525 -15.98 4.61 -21.15
CA ARG A 525 -15.80 3.20 -20.81
C ARG A 525 -15.12 2.47 -21.97
N TYR A 526 -14.07 1.75 -21.64
CA TYR A 526 -13.43 0.85 -22.58
C TYR A 526 -14.33 -0.38 -22.77
N THR A 527 -14.59 -0.72 -24.01
CA THR A 527 -15.26 -1.96 -24.39
C THR A 527 -14.32 -2.71 -25.32
N PRO A 528 -13.90 -3.95 -24.98
CA PRO A 528 -13.11 -4.77 -25.90
C PRO A 528 -13.80 -4.83 -27.28
N ALA A 529 -13.00 -4.85 -28.33
CA ALA A 529 -13.52 -5.13 -29.67
C ALA A 529 -14.07 -6.57 -29.67
N ALA A 530 -15.28 -6.75 -30.23
CA ALA A 530 -15.95 -8.04 -30.30
C ALA A 530 -15.18 -9.00 -31.23
#